data_63c3924decac3c2d66a826a4bd7ab377
#
_entry.id   63c3924decac3c2d66a826a4bd7ab377
#
_cell.length_a   1.000
_cell.length_b   1.000
_cell.length_c   1.000
_cell.angle_alpha   90.00
_cell.angle_beta   90.00
_cell.angle_gamma   90.00
#
_symmetry.space_group_name_H-M   'P 1'
#
loop_
_entity.id
_entity.type
_entity.pdbx_description
1 polymer ?
#
loop_
_entity_poly.entity_id
_entity_poly.type
_entity_poly.pdbx_seq_one_letter_code
_entity_poly.pdbx_strand_id
1 'polypeptide(L)'
;YYLNLFDAKPTALATSQSLYSYPVSQSWIMGDGRADSNPRITEGCSWTFKFGKINGELWDSQISASGATWFSGSGFEASHSFGHKSRDMRMDVTDIVNKWLSSTVPNEGFIVKRSGSIGNTDSNLDEGSTTRLGNFSFFSSDTHTKFPPTLEVEWDDSSWTTGSLSPLSSTELEDLVIYMKGLRPEYNQKSKAKFRLVGRARFPERTFSTTPDN
;
A
#
# COMPACT_ATOMS: atom_id res chain seq x y z
N TYR A 1 -1.72 -1.80 -4.60
CA TYR A 1 -1.48 -2.27 -3.23
C TYR A 1 -0.71 -1.19 -2.48
N TYR A 2 -1.20 -0.82 -1.30
CA TYR A 2 -0.58 0.22 -0.47
C TYR A 2 -0.25 -0.32 0.91
N LEU A 3 1.00 -0.13 1.33
CA LEU A 3 1.43 -0.40 2.70
C LEU A 3 1.18 0.87 3.54
N ASN A 4 0.32 0.75 4.55
CA ASN A 4 0.00 1.84 5.46
C ASN A 4 0.62 1.57 6.83
N LEU A 5 1.40 2.53 7.31
CA LEU A 5 1.93 2.58 8.67
C LEU A 5 1.55 3.92 9.31
N PHE A 6 1.11 3.86 10.55
CA PHE A 6 0.62 5.04 11.26
C PHE A 6 1.59 5.47 12.35
N ASP A 7 1.88 6.78 12.40
CA ASP A 7 2.82 7.35 13.36
C ASP A 7 2.29 7.26 14.78
N ALA A 8 3.09 6.68 15.66
CA ALA A 8 2.76 6.52 17.09
C ALA A 8 3.29 7.66 17.96
N LYS A 9 4.26 8.45 17.47
CA LYS A 9 4.88 9.56 18.21
C LYS A 9 5.09 10.76 17.29
N PRO A 10 4.23 11.77 17.35
CA PRO A 10 4.34 12.97 16.53
C PRO A 10 5.48 13.88 17.01
N THR A 11 6.73 13.49 16.80
CA THR A 11 7.89 14.38 16.97
C THR A 11 8.24 15.03 15.65
N ALA A 12 8.59 16.31 15.64
CA ALA A 12 8.96 17.00 14.42
C ALA A 12 10.14 16.33 13.72
N LEU A 13 10.04 16.11 12.41
CA LEU A 13 11.17 15.69 11.60
C LEU A 13 12.08 16.89 11.34
N ALA A 14 13.36 16.70 11.52
CA ALA A 14 14.35 17.77 11.32
C ALA A 14 14.46 18.19 9.85
N THR A 15 14.26 17.26 8.94
CA THR A 15 14.38 17.49 7.48
C THR A 15 13.39 16.59 6.74
N SER A 16 13.09 16.93 5.48
CA SER A 16 12.42 16.01 4.57
C SER A 16 13.28 14.77 4.38
N GLN A 17 12.65 13.60 4.47
CA GLN A 17 13.35 12.33 4.32
C GLN A 17 12.41 11.28 3.73
N SER A 18 12.97 10.20 3.22
CA SER A 18 12.21 9.12 2.60
C SER A 18 12.49 7.80 3.33
N LEU A 19 11.46 6.96 3.39
CA LEU A 19 11.57 5.56 3.74
C LEU A 19 11.37 4.72 2.49
N TYR A 20 12.05 3.61 2.47
CA TYR A 20 12.03 2.62 1.39
C TYR A 20 11.53 1.30 1.94
N SER A 21 10.82 0.56 1.12
CA SER A 21 10.34 -0.78 1.43
C SER A 21 10.87 -1.77 0.42
N TYR A 22 11.32 -2.91 0.91
CA TYR A 22 11.82 -4.03 0.11
C TYR A 22 11.18 -5.34 0.59
N PRO A 23 11.01 -6.36 -0.27
CA PRO A 23 10.61 -7.68 0.17
C PRO A 23 11.76 -8.38 0.89
N VAL A 24 11.48 -8.90 2.07
CA VAL A 24 12.45 -9.71 2.82
C VAL A 24 12.73 -10.99 2.07
N SER A 25 14.00 -11.43 2.06
CA SER A 25 14.43 -12.59 1.26
C SER A 25 14.46 -13.91 2.02
N GLN A 26 14.31 -13.86 3.33
CA GLN A 26 14.38 -15.07 4.20
C GLN A 26 13.25 -15.04 5.22
N SER A 27 12.81 -16.22 5.61
CA SER A 27 11.86 -16.36 6.71
C SER A 27 12.45 -15.86 8.04
N TRP A 28 11.61 -15.28 8.86
CA TRP A 28 11.98 -14.68 10.13
C TRP A 28 10.84 -14.86 11.15
N ILE A 29 11.12 -14.63 12.41
CA ILE A 29 10.14 -14.75 13.48
C ILE A 29 9.95 -13.41 14.15
N MET A 30 8.71 -12.97 14.25
CA MET A 30 8.33 -11.72 14.92
C MET A 30 8.68 -11.78 16.42
N GLY A 31 8.53 -12.97 17.05
CA GLY A 31 8.67 -13.15 18.49
C GLY A 31 7.40 -12.78 19.25
N ASP A 32 7.34 -13.18 20.50
CA ASP A 32 6.20 -12.97 21.39
C ASP A 32 6.41 -11.80 22.37
N GLY A 33 7.54 -11.12 22.25
CA GLY A 33 7.94 -10.04 23.15
C GLY A 33 7.12 -8.77 22.95
N ARG A 34 6.66 -8.18 24.05
CA ARG A 34 6.04 -6.87 24.10
C ARG A 34 6.97 -5.84 24.71
N ALA A 35 6.72 -4.57 24.45
CA ALA A 35 7.57 -3.46 24.94
C ALA A 35 7.65 -3.41 26.48
N ASP A 36 6.61 -3.90 27.15
CA ASP A 36 6.45 -3.94 28.61
C ASP A 36 6.81 -5.28 29.24
N SER A 37 7.28 -6.26 28.45
CA SER A 37 7.67 -7.57 28.97
C SER A 37 8.83 -7.48 29.97
N ASN A 38 8.65 -8.13 31.14
CA ASN A 38 9.68 -8.22 32.16
C ASN A 38 9.76 -9.65 32.73
N PRO A 39 10.86 -10.41 32.52
CA PRO A 39 12.06 -10.01 31.77
C PRO A 39 11.79 -9.78 30.29
N ARG A 40 12.63 -8.98 29.66
CA ARG A 40 12.50 -8.67 28.24
C ARG A 40 12.66 -9.92 27.40
N ILE A 41 11.66 -10.22 26.59
CA ILE A 41 11.69 -11.32 25.63
C ILE A 41 12.49 -10.86 24.39
N THR A 42 13.42 -11.70 23.94
CA THR A 42 14.37 -11.34 22.86
C THR A 42 14.38 -12.39 21.74
N GLU A 43 13.30 -13.13 21.59
CA GLU A 43 13.18 -14.23 20.62
C GLU A 43 12.88 -13.77 19.20
N GLY A 44 12.35 -12.55 19.05
CA GLY A 44 12.04 -11.96 17.76
C GLY A 44 13.27 -11.61 16.93
N CYS A 45 13.02 -11.34 15.64
CA CYS A 45 14.07 -10.88 14.74
C CYS A 45 14.64 -9.52 15.17
N SER A 46 15.86 -9.28 14.72
CA SER A 46 16.56 -8.00 14.85
C SER A 46 17.30 -7.72 13.54
N TRP A 47 17.99 -6.59 13.50
CA TRP A 47 18.85 -6.28 12.36
C TRP A 47 19.91 -7.37 12.10
N THR A 48 20.43 -7.99 13.14
CA THR A 48 21.50 -9.00 13.06
C THR A 48 20.98 -10.43 12.95
N PHE A 49 19.88 -10.73 13.60
CA PHE A 49 19.36 -12.09 13.71
C PHE A 49 17.96 -12.18 13.11
N LYS A 50 17.70 -13.20 12.31
CA LYS A 50 16.35 -13.52 11.84
C LYS A 50 15.52 -14.23 12.91
N PHE A 51 16.21 -14.86 13.88
CA PHE A 51 15.61 -15.51 15.03
C PHE A 51 16.53 -15.38 16.25
N GLY A 52 15.97 -14.92 17.38
CA GLY A 52 16.67 -14.81 18.66
C GLY A 52 17.75 -13.73 18.71
N LYS A 53 18.33 -13.51 19.88
CA LYS A 53 19.40 -12.52 20.12
C LYS A 53 20.72 -13.12 20.55
N ILE A 54 20.68 -14.14 21.42
CA ILE A 54 21.87 -14.81 21.95
C ILE A 54 21.85 -16.24 21.44
N ASN A 55 22.86 -16.63 20.68
CA ASN A 55 22.90 -17.90 19.95
C ASN A 55 21.75 -18.05 18.92
N GLY A 56 21.19 -16.93 18.47
CA GLY A 56 20.15 -16.90 17.48
C GLY A 56 20.69 -17.19 16.07
N GLU A 57 19.78 -17.38 15.14
CA GLU A 57 20.12 -17.61 13.75
C GLU A 57 20.32 -16.28 13.04
N LEU A 58 21.52 -16.09 12.46
CA LEU A 58 21.87 -14.88 11.71
C LEU A 58 21.12 -14.83 10.37
N TRP A 59 20.91 -13.64 9.86
CA TRP A 59 20.57 -13.44 8.46
C TRP A 59 21.71 -13.95 7.58
N ASP A 60 21.38 -14.45 6.39
CA ASP A 60 22.38 -14.93 5.45
C ASP A 60 23.32 -13.78 5.03
N SER A 61 24.59 -13.92 5.39
CA SER A 61 25.60 -12.90 5.19
C SER A 61 26.13 -12.79 3.77
N GLN A 62 25.65 -13.59 2.82
CA GLN A 62 26.12 -13.51 1.43
C GLN A 62 25.85 -12.16 0.78
N ILE A 63 24.86 -11.45 1.27
CA ILE A 63 24.47 -10.16 0.75
C ILE A 63 24.94 -9.00 1.63
N SER A 64 25.15 -9.24 2.94
CA SER A 64 25.55 -8.21 3.90
C SER A 64 26.35 -8.79 5.06
N ALA A 65 27.41 -8.14 5.41
CA ALA A 65 28.25 -8.55 6.56
C ALA A 65 27.52 -8.41 7.90
N SER A 66 26.42 -7.66 7.98
CA SER A 66 25.60 -7.51 9.17
C SER A 66 24.25 -6.86 8.82
N GLY A 67 23.17 -7.54 9.07
CA GLY A 67 21.84 -6.99 8.93
C GLY A 67 20.88 -7.87 8.15
N ALA A 68 19.59 -7.50 8.18
CA ALA A 68 18.52 -8.17 7.45
C ALA A 68 18.84 -8.26 5.95
N THR A 69 18.32 -9.29 5.31
CA THR A 69 18.48 -9.52 3.88
C THR A 69 17.18 -9.29 3.14
N TRP A 70 17.26 -8.68 1.97
CA TRP A 70 16.10 -8.35 1.14
C TRP A 70 16.44 -8.45 -0.34
N PHE A 71 15.41 -8.59 -1.17
CA PHE A 71 15.56 -8.48 -2.61
C PHE A 71 15.66 -7.00 -3.01
N SER A 72 16.56 -6.70 -3.94
CA SER A 72 16.77 -5.35 -4.47
C SER A 72 16.80 -5.37 -6.00
N GLY A 73 16.66 -4.19 -6.60
CA GLY A 73 16.64 -4.02 -8.05
C GLY A 73 15.27 -3.58 -8.56
N SER A 74 15.10 -3.58 -9.86
CA SER A 74 13.88 -3.08 -10.52
C SER A 74 12.63 -3.87 -10.09
N GLY A 75 11.62 -3.16 -9.59
CA GLY A 75 10.36 -3.74 -9.12
C GLY A 75 10.42 -4.38 -7.73
N PHE A 76 11.54 -4.23 -7.00
CA PHE A 76 11.68 -4.69 -5.62
C PHE A 76 11.78 -3.55 -4.61
N GLU A 77 11.64 -2.33 -5.07
CA GLU A 77 11.75 -1.13 -4.24
C GLU A 77 10.49 -0.30 -4.32
N ALA A 78 10.00 0.12 -3.18
CA ALA A 78 8.98 1.16 -3.07
C ALA A 78 9.49 2.25 -2.13
N SER A 79 9.01 3.49 -2.30
CA SER A 79 9.44 4.60 -1.47
C SER A 79 8.30 5.53 -1.11
N HIS A 80 8.43 6.18 0.06
CA HIS A 80 7.52 7.22 0.51
C HIS A 80 8.31 8.36 1.12
N SER A 81 8.04 9.57 0.63
CA SER A 81 8.70 10.79 1.10
C SER A 81 7.85 11.53 2.12
N PHE A 82 8.46 11.90 3.23
CA PHE A 82 7.82 12.65 4.30
C PHE A 82 8.14 14.13 4.16
N GLY A 83 7.11 14.94 4.19
CA GLY A 83 7.20 16.38 4.29
C GLY A 83 6.68 16.89 5.64
N HIS A 84 6.32 18.16 5.71
CA HIS A 84 5.86 18.80 6.95
C HIS A 84 4.44 18.45 7.40
N LYS A 85 3.67 17.67 6.61
CA LYS A 85 2.22 17.53 6.83
C LYS A 85 1.82 16.29 7.62
N SER A 86 2.16 15.11 7.15
CA SER A 86 1.75 13.84 7.76
C SER A 86 2.96 12.95 7.91
N ARG A 87 2.98 12.21 8.99
CA ARG A 87 4.01 11.21 9.29
C ARG A 87 3.48 9.80 9.07
N ASP A 88 2.20 9.68 8.74
CA ASP A 88 1.64 8.41 8.32
C ASP A 88 2.19 8.06 6.94
N MET A 89 2.58 6.81 6.80
CA MET A 89 3.12 6.28 5.56
C MET A 89 2.01 5.57 4.79
N ARG A 90 1.80 5.96 3.55
CA ARG A 90 1.02 5.22 2.56
C ARG A 90 1.88 5.03 1.32
N MET A 91 2.46 3.87 1.19
CA MET A 91 3.46 3.55 0.17
C MET A 91 2.88 2.60 -0.87
N ASP A 92 3.00 2.94 -2.14
CA ASP A 92 2.62 2.03 -3.22
C ASP A 92 3.64 0.90 -3.32
N VAL A 93 3.19 -0.32 -3.02
CA VAL A 93 3.99 -1.55 -3.05
C VAL A 93 3.50 -2.54 -4.10
N THR A 94 2.79 -2.04 -5.11
CA THR A 94 2.15 -2.86 -6.15
C THR A 94 3.14 -3.77 -6.86
N ASP A 95 4.30 -3.24 -7.23
CA ASP A 95 5.32 -4.05 -7.92
C ASP A 95 5.84 -5.18 -7.05
N ILE A 96 6.08 -4.93 -5.77
CA ILE A 96 6.54 -5.94 -4.82
C ILE A 96 5.47 -7.04 -4.65
N VAL A 97 4.22 -6.64 -4.43
CA VAL A 97 3.12 -7.59 -4.26
C VAL A 97 2.91 -8.44 -5.52
N ASN A 98 3.04 -7.85 -6.71
CA ASN A 98 2.97 -8.58 -7.96
C ASN A 98 4.09 -9.62 -8.11
N LYS A 99 5.29 -9.37 -7.57
CA LYS A 99 6.37 -10.38 -7.52
C LYS A 99 6.01 -11.57 -6.61
N TRP A 100 5.30 -11.33 -5.51
CA TRP A 100 4.78 -12.40 -4.66
C TRP A 100 3.67 -13.18 -5.34
N LEU A 101 2.69 -12.49 -5.94
CA LEU A 101 1.57 -13.12 -6.64
C LEU A 101 2.03 -13.96 -7.84
N SER A 102 3.07 -13.52 -8.54
CA SER A 102 3.68 -14.28 -9.64
C SER A 102 4.66 -15.36 -9.17
N SER A 103 4.81 -15.55 -7.85
CA SER A 103 5.78 -16.50 -7.27
C SER A 103 7.22 -16.27 -7.73
N THR A 104 7.57 -15.06 -8.13
CA THR A 104 8.94 -14.71 -8.51
C THR A 104 9.86 -14.75 -7.28
N VAL A 105 9.36 -14.34 -6.13
CA VAL A 105 10.04 -14.41 -4.83
C VAL A 105 9.04 -14.83 -3.76
N PRO A 106 9.50 -15.44 -2.66
CA PRO A 106 8.63 -15.79 -1.54
C PRO A 106 8.10 -14.53 -0.84
N ASN A 107 6.92 -14.66 -0.22
CA ASN A 107 6.35 -13.60 0.60
C ASN A 107 6.80 -13.79 2.06
N GLU A 108 7.89 -13.15 2.40
CA GLU A 108 8.42 -13.09 3.77
C GLU A 108 8.18 -11.71 4.43
N GLY A 109 7.29 -10.92 3.84
CA GLY A 109 6.93 -9.60 4.32
C GLY A 109 7.86 -8.49 3.82
N PHE A 110 7.72 -7.33 4.45
CA PHE A 110 8.45 -6.12 4.09
C PHE A 110 9.50 -5.76 5.13
N ILE A 111 10.66 -5.28 4.66
CA ILE A 111 11.55 -4.46 5.46
C ILE A 111 11.33 -2.99 5.08
N VAL A 112 11.15 -2.13 6.06
CA VAL A 112 11.05 -0.68 5.88
C VAL A 112 12.26 -0.03 6.50
N LYS A 113 13.01 0.73 5.71
CA LYS A 113 14.28 1.32 6.13
C LYS A 113 14.53 2.65 5.43
N ARG A 114 15.49 3.42 5.89
CA ARG A 114 16.04 4.55 5.14
C ARG A 114 16.78 4.06 3.91
N SER A 115 17.08 4.98 2.99
CA SER A 115 17.92 4.65 1.83
C SER A 115 19.28 4.14 2.30
N GLY A 116 19.90 3.37 1.49
CA GLY A 116 21.18 2.77 1.73
C GLY A 116 21.18 1.35 1.22
N SER A 117 22.14 1.04 0.38
CA SER A 117 22.37 -0.32 -0.06
C SER A 117 23.11 -1.10 1.01
N ILE A 118 23.01 -2.39 0.94
CA ILE A 118 23.77 -3.31 1.79
C ILE A 118 25.26 -3.03 1.60
N GLY A 119 25.98 -2.84 2.71
CA GLY A 119 27.39 -2.52 2.67
C GLY A 119 27.72 -1.10 2.17
N ASN A 120 26.71 -0.24 2.04
CA ASN A 120 26.93 1.14 1.69
C ASN A 120 27.66 1.87 2.80
N THR A 121 28.75 2.53 2.42
CA THR A 121 29.57 3.38 3.32
C THR A 121 29.09 4.84 3.32
N ASP A 122 28.03 5.17 2.61
CA ASP A 122 27.45 6.51 2.65
C ASP A 122 26.75 6.75 3.99
N SER A 123 27.53 7.23 4.93
CA SER A 123 27.10 7.50 6.31
C SER A 123 25.98 8.52 6.44
N ASN A 124 25.63 9.22 5.37
CA ASN A 124 24.57 10.24 5.42
C ASN A 124 23.17 9.69 5.14
N LEU A 125 23.07 8.55 4.50
CA LEU A 125 21.79 8.02 3.99
C LEU A 125 21.43 6.63 4.49
N ASP A 126 22.36 5.90 5.10
CA ASP A 126 22.13 4.55 5.59
C ASP A 126 21.72 4.50 7.07
N GLU A 127 21.30 3.35 7.55
CA GLU A 127 20.90 3.13 8.95
C GLU A 127 22.11 3.19 9.92
N GLY A 128 23.31 3.10 9.41
CA GLY A 128 24.56 3.25 10.17
C GLY A 128 25.04 4.70 10.34
N SER A 129 24.33 5.66 9.72
CA SER A 129 24.70 7.06 9.78
C SER A 129 24.72 7.60 11.21
N THR A 130 25.76 8.39 11.54
CA THR A 130 25.83 9.15 12.79
C THR A 130 25.01 10.44 12.75
N THR A 131 24.51 10.81 11.57
CA THR A 131 23.65 11.99 11.39
C THR A 131 22.31 11.77 12.06
N ARG A 132 21.89 12.66 12.92
CA ARG A 132 20.60 12.59 13.62
C ARG A 132 19.47 13.03 12.67
N LEU A 133 18.82 12.06 12.04
CA LEU A 133 17.69 12.30 11.15
C LEU A 133 16.33 12.24 11.87
N GLY A 134 16.32 12.02 13.18
CA GLY A 134 15.10 11.77 13.96
C GLY A 134 14.66 10.30 13.89
N ASN A 135 13.61 9.98 14.63
CA ASN A 135 13.06 8.61 14.70
C ASN A 135 11.65 8.58 14.14
N PHE A 136 11.37 7.55 13.36
CA PHE A 136 10.01 7.12 13.07
C PHE A 136 9.59 6.07 14.09
N SER A 137 8.38 6.19 14.60
CA SER A 137 7.76 5.20 15.48
C SER A 137 6.38 4.91 14.96
N PHE A 138 6.16 3.73 14.43
CA PHE A 138 4.86 3.30 13.93
C PHE A 138 4.21 2.35 14.94
N PHE A 139 2.87 2.32 14.93
CA PHE A 139 2.14 1.33 15.69
C PHE A 139 2.46 -0.08 15.16
N SER A 140 2.52 -1.04 16.07
CA SER A 140 2.68 -2.46 15.74
C SER A 140 1.32 -3.14 15.51
N SER A 141 1.34 -4.39 15.07
CA SER A 141 0.14 -5.22 14.95
C SER A 141 -0.57 -5.44 16.30
N ASP A 142 0.17 -5.39 17.41
CA ASP A 142 -0.35 -5.61 18.76
C ASP A 142 -0.92 -4.34 19.42
N THR A 143 -1.05 -3.27 18.65
CA THR A 143 -1.62 -2.04 19.19
C THR A 143 -3.07 -2.23 19.58
N HIS A 144 -3.47 -1.64 20.71
CA HIS A 144 -4.88 -1.55 21.11
C HIS A 144 -5.62 -0.40 20.41
N THR A 145 -4.98 0.27 19.48
CA THR A 145 -5.57 1.36 18.70
C THR A 145 -6.17 0.83 17.39
N LYS A 146 -6.92 1.68 16.68
CA LYS A 146 -7.45 1.38 15.34
C LYS A 146 -6.44 1.56 14.20
N PHE A 147 -5.15 1.68 14.52
CA PHE A 147 -4.09 2.01 13.59
C PHE A 147 -3.00 0.92 13.46
N PRO A 148 -3.35 -0.38 13.36
CA PRO A 148 -2.34 -1.37 13.04
C PRO A 148 -1.78 -1.16 11.63
N PRO A 149 -0.60 -1.69 11.33
CA PRO A 149 -0.10 -1.76 9.96
C PRO A 149 -1.10 -2.49 9.06
N THR A 150 -1.36 -1.94 7.87
CA THR A 150 -2.31 -2.55 6.93
C THR A 150 -1.75 -2.61 5.52
N LEU A 151 -2.08 -3.67 4.81
CA LEU A 151 -1.92 -3.75 3.36
C LEU A 151 -3.30 -3.50 2.73
N GLU A 152 -3.44 -2.32 2.12
CA GLU A 152 -4.66 -1.90 1.45
C GLU A 152 -4.64 -2.38 -0.01
N VAL A 153 -5.76 -2.93 -0.45
CA VAL A 153 -5.94 -3.33 -1.84
C VAL A 153 -6.97 -2.41 -2.48
N GLU A 154 -6.55 -1.68 -3.48
CA GLU A 154 -7.45 -0.93 -4.35
C GLU A 154 -7.58 -1.69 -5.68
N TRP A 155 -8.79 -1.88 -6.12
CA TRP A 155 -9.06 -2.47 -7.43
C TRP A 155 -10.14 -1.68 -8.15
N ASP A 156 -10.01 -1.64 -9.45
CA ASP A 156 -11.05 -1.12 -10.33
C ASP A 156 -11.76 -2.30 -10.99
N ASP A 157 -13.02 -2.51 -10.63
CA ASP A 157 -13.89 -3.53 -11.21
C ASP A 157 -14.73 -3.00 -12.37
N SER A 158 -14.59 -1.72 -12.68
CA SER A 158 -15.22 -1.11 -13.84
C SER A 158 -14.42 -1.43 -15.12
N SER A 159 -14.48 -2.69 -15.56
CA SER A 159 -14.00 -3.01 -16.92
C SER A 159 -14.99 -2.45 -17.95
N TRP A 160 -14.62 -1.35 -18.55
CA TRP A 160 -15.29 -0.89 -19.76
C TRP A 160 -14.85 -1.80 -20.91
N THR A 161 -15.62 -2.82 -21.19
CA THR A 161 -15.47 -3.51 -22.47
C THR A 161 -15.99 -2.56 -23.55
N THR A 162 -15.10 -1.81 -24.15
CA THR A 162 -15.37 -1.22 -25.46
C THR A 162 -15.40 -2.36 -26.47
N GLY A 163 -16.50 -3.10 -26.53
CA GLY A 163 -16.79 -3.90 -27.71
C GLY A 163 -16.74 -3.01 -28.94
N SER A 164 -16.65 -3.55 -30.11
CA SER A 164 -16.75 -2.76 -31.35
C SER A 164 -18.09 -2.02 -31.35
N LEU A 165 -18.05 -0.80 -30.83
CA LEU A 165 -19.17 0.12 -30.90
C LEU A 165 -19.29 0.49 -32.38
N SER A 166 -20.32 0.03 -33.04
CA SER A 166 -20.66 0.58 -34.34
C SER A 166 -20.99 2.07 -34.17
N PRO A 167 -20.45 2.96 -34.99
CA PRO A 167 -20.86 4.35 -34.94
C PRO A 167 -22.39 4.43 -35.12
N LEU A 168 -23.03 5.14 -34.18
CA LEU A 168 -24.44 5.43 -34.29
C LEU A 168 -24.68 6.22 -35.59
N SER A 169 -25.57 5.79 -36.43
CA SER A 169 -26.02 6.58 -37.58
C SER A 169 -26.72 7.85 -37.04
N SER A 170 -26.59 8.96 -37.76
CA SER A 170 -27.23 10.21 -37.35
C SER A 170 -28.75 10.11 -37.21
N THR A 171 -29.39 9.19 -37.95
CA THR A 171 -30.81 8.90 -37.91
C THR A 171 -31.27 8.16 -36.63
N GLU A 172 -30.39 7.36 -36.03
CA GLU A 172 -30.73 6.64 -34.80
C GLU A 172 -30.61 7.51 -33.55
N LEU A 173 -29.80 8.57 -33.59
CA LEU A 173 -29.63 9.52 -32.45
C LEU A 173 -30.88 10.36 -32.21
N GLU A 174 -31.68 10.60 -33.24
CA GLU A 174 -32.93 11.36 -33.11
C GLU A 174 -34.00 10.59 -32.36
N ASP A 175 -33.92 9.28 -32.36
CA ASP A 175 -34.87 8.39 -31.71
C ASP A 175 -34.51 8.04 -30.26
N LEU A 176 -33.35 8.47 -29.80
CA LEU A 176 -32.89 8.20 -28.46
C LEU A 176 -32.96 9.46 -27.57
N VAL A 177 -33.43 9.30 -26.36
CA VAL A 177 -33.33 10.27 -25.28
C VAL A 177 -32.35 9.75 -24.24
N ILE A 178 -31.27 10.47 -24.04
CA ILE A 178 -30.26 10.17 -23.02
C ILE A 178 -30.39 11.18 -21.89
N TYR A 179 -30.49 10.69 -20.67
CA TYR A 179 -30.52 11.56 -19.49
C TYR A 179 -29.75 10.94 -18.34
N MET A 180 -29.29 11.80 -17.45
CA MET A 180 -28.56 11.40 -16.26
C MET A 180 -29.52 11.25 -15.09
N LYS A 181 -29.53 10.08 -14.44
CA LYS A 181 -30.37 9.78 -13.28
C LYS A 181 -29.56 9.83 -12.00
N GLY A 182 -30.14 10.39 -10.94
CA GLY A 182 -29.51 10.43 -9.63
C GLY A 182 -28.56 11.61 -9.42
N LEU A 183 -28.65 12.64 -10.26
CA LEU A 183 -27.94 13.90 -9.99
C LEU A 183 -28.50 14.54 -8.72
N ARG A 184 -27.59 14.99 -7.87
CA ARG A 184 -27.88 15.81 -6.70
C ARG A 184 -27.39 17.23 -6.96
N PRO A 185 -28.04 18.26 -6.40
CA PRO A 185 -27.60 19.64 -6.57
C PRO A 185 -26.24 19.92 -5.90
N GLU A 186 -25.90 19.15 -4.88
CA GLU A 186 -24.66 19.31 -4.12
C GLU A 186 -24.06 17.97 -3.77
N TYR A 187 -22.72 17.90 -3.72
CA TYR A 187 -21.94 16.74 -3.32
C TYR A 187 -20.90 17.14 -2.30
N ASN A 188 -20.73 16.36 -1.27
CA ASN A 188 -19.71 16.59 -0.26
C ASN A 188 -18.32 16.41 -0.88
N GLN A 189 -17.40 17.29 -0.52
CA GLN A 189 -16.00 17.18 -0.92
C GLN A 189 -15.44 15.82 -0.50
N LYS A 190 -14.69 15.17 -1.38
CA LYS A 190 -14.12 13.82 -1.20
C LYS A 190 -15.14 12.67 -1.10
N SER A 191 -16.41 12.88 -1.43
CA SER A 191 -17.38 11.80 -1.55
C SER A 191 -17.31 11.12 -2.91
N LYS A 192 -17.61 9.80 -2.96
CA LYS A 192 -17.81 9.10 -4.25
C LYS A 192 -19.23 9.37 -4.75
N ALA A 193 -19.34 9.95 -5.93
CA ALA A 193 -20.62 10.18 -6.59
C ALA A 193 -20.80 9.15 -7.71
N LYS A 194 -21.96 8.44 -7.71
CA LYS A 194 -22.34 7.55 -8.81
C LYS A 194 -23.30 8.31 -9.74
N PHE A 195 -22.92 8.40 -10.99
CA PHE A 195 -23.77 8.92 -12.05
C PHE A 195 -24.28 7.75 -12.88
N ARG A 196 -25.58 7.76 -13.18
CA ARG A 196 -26.21 6.76 -14.06
C ARG A 196 -26.67 7.45 -15.32
N LEU A 197 -26.14 7.02 -16.45
CA LEU A 197 -26.63 7.41 -17.75
C LEU A 197 -27.75 6.41 -18.15
N VAL A 198 -28.91 6.94 -18.52
CA VAL A 198 -30.05 6.12 -18.94
C VAL A 198 -30.42 6.56 -20.34
N GLY A 199 -30.44 5.61 -21.26
CA GLY A 199 -30.97 5.79 -22.62
C GLY A 199 -32.33 5.14 -22.74
N ARG A 200 -33.27 5.78 -23.43
CA ARG A 200 -34.55 5.20 -23.84
C ARG A 200 -34.91 5.69 -25.22
N ALA A 201 -35.76 4.89 -25.91
CA ALA A 201 -36.39 5.38 -27.13
C ALA A 201 -37.18 6.67 -26.84
N ARG A 202 -37.12 7.64 -27.76
CA ARG A 202 -37.88 8.90 -27.64
C ARG A 202 -39.37 8.63 -27.71
N PHE A 203 -39.77 7.69 -28.56
CA PHE A 203 -41.14 7.22 -28.77
C PHE A 203 -41.21 5.74 -28.48
N PRO A 204 -41.29 5.28 -27.20
CA PRO A 204 -41.42 3.87 -26.90
C PRO A 204 -42.77 3.36 -27.44
N GLU A 205 -42.75 2.16 -27.97
CA GLU A 205 -44.00 1.50 -28.35
C GLU A 205 -44.92 1.38 -27.13
N ARG A 206 -46.17 1.81 -27.29
CA ARG A 206 -47.14 1.68 -26.22
C ARG A 206 -47.63 0.24 -26.20
N THR A 207 -47.18 -0.52 -25.26
CA THR A 207 -47.76 -1.83 -24.95
C THR A 207 -48.98 -1.60 -24.06
N PHE A 208 -50.12 -2.16 -24.47
CA PHE A 208 -51.33 -2.17 -23.63
C PHE A 208 -51.24 -3.24 -22.52
N SER A 209 -50.10 -3.34 -21.89
CA SER A 209 -49.88 -4.20 -20.74
C SER A 209 -50.38 -3.50 -19.50
N THR A 210 -51.19 -4.18 -18.70
CA THR A 210 -51.69 -3.69 -17.41
C THR A 210 -50.66 -3.84 -16.30
N THR A 211 -49.47 -4.40 -16.58
CA THR A 211 -48.37 -4.51 -15.64
C THR A 211 -47.51 -3.26 -15.76
N PRO A 212 -47.21 -2.55 -14.63
CA PRO A 212 -46.30 -1.43 -14.69
C PRO A 212 -44.89 -1.93 -15.01
N ASP A 213 -44.29 -1.30 -16.04
CA ASP A 213 -42.89 -1.55 -16.38
C ASP A 213 -42.00 -1.04 -15.20
N ASN A 214 -41.23 -1.97 -14.65
CA ASN A 214 -40.26 -1.67 -13.56
C ASN A 214 -39.03 -0.94 -14.07
#